data_c4811caf92db7163b82e12ef7f7d23ee
#
_entry.id   c4811caf92db7163b82e12ef7f7d23ee
#
_cell.length_a   1.000
_cell.length_b   1.000
_cell.length_c   1.000
_cell.angle_alpha   90.00
_cell.angle_beta   90.00
_cell.angle_gamma   90.00
#
_symmetry.space_group_name_H-M   'P 1'
#
loop_
_entity.id
_entity.type
_entity.pdbx_description
1 polymer ?
#
loop_
_entity_poly.entity_id
_entity_poly.type
_entity_poly.pdbx_seq_one_letter_code
_entity_poly.pdbx_strand_id
1 'polypeptide(L)'
;IASFDVDDLKKATANFREAGLQAEFEALLRTPDQLHIKSGREGRDKILFRVPEDFALATINRSVSKGFELRFATREGFTIQDVLPPSIHPDTGLPYVWQGSIENIQPLPQWLHEMWAVLSKGGDREHGGQPQKRASMARFTKLDEEMLAHALRRIPSEEYDDWIRIGLALKNSL
;
A
#
# COMPACT_ATOMS: atom_id res chain seq x y z
N ILE A 1 8.20 -5.90 -2.98
CA ILE A 1 7.64 -4.75 -3.69
C ILE A 1 7.23 -3.70 -2.67
N ALA A 2 7.62 -2.46 -2.90
CA ALA A 2 7.14 -1.29 -2.17
C ALA A 2 6.32 -0.40 -3.10
N SER A 3 5.50 0.48 -2.55
CA SER A 3 4.77 1.47 -3.34
C SER A 3 4.92 2.89 -2.80
N PHE A 4 4.92 3.84 -3.73
CA PHE A 4 4.78 5.26 -3.47
C PHE A 4 3.40 5.69 -3.97
N ASP A 5 2.52 6.00 -3.02
CA ASP A 5 1.11 6.33 -3.29
C ASP A 5 0.93 7.84 -3.21
N VAL A 6 0.62 8.48 -4.33
CA VAL A 6 0.33 9.90 -4.43
C VAL A 6 -1.19 10.10 -4.30
N ASP A 7 -1.61 10.59 -3.16
CA ASP A 7 -3.02 10.85 -2.85
C ASP A 7 -3.51 12.24 -3.28
N ASP A 8 -2.59 13.20 -3.31
CA ASP A 8 -2.85 14.58 -3.73
C ASP A 8 -1.59 15.14 -4.41
N LEU A 9 -1.60 15.15 -5.73
CA LEU A 9 -0.45 15.56 -6.54
C LEU A 9 -0.01 17.00 -6.24
N LYS A 10 -0.95 17.92 -5.99
CA LYS A 10 -0.62 19.33 -5.70
C LYS A 10 0.12 19.46 -4.38
N LYS A 11 -0.38 18.79 -3.34
CA LYS A 11 0.29 18.77 -2.03
C LYS A 11 1.63 18.06 -2.10
N ALA A 12 1.72 16.89 -2.74
CA ALA A 12 2.96 16.18 -2.92
C ALA A 12 4.01 17.05 -3.63
N THR A 13 3.66 17.68 -4.75
CA THR A 13 4.56 18.57 -5.49
C THR A 13 5.06 19.72 -4.64
N ALA A 14 4.19 20.37 -3.86
CA ALA A 14 4.58 21.45 -2.96
C ALA A 14 5.59 20.98 -1.90
N ASN A 15 5.34 19.81 -1.29
CA ASN A 15 6.23 19.25 -0.28
C ASN A 15 7.59 18.82 -0.86
N PHE A 16 7.61 18.20 -2.05
CA PHE A 16 8.87 17.84 -2.72
C PHE A 16 9.66 19.09 -3.14
N ARG A 17 8.98 20.18 -3.51
CA ARG A 17 9.62 21.48 -3.77
C ARG A 17 10.29 22.05 -2.51
N GLU A 18 9.59 22.05 -1.39
CA GLU A 18 10.15 22.50 -0.10
C GLU A 18 11.34 21.65 0.34
N ALA A 19 11.32 20.35 0.05
CA ALA A 19 12.42 19.43 0.31
C ALA A 19 13.59 19.55 -0.68
N GLY A 20 13.47 20.37 -1.75
CA GLY A 20 14.49 20.46 -2.80
C GLY A 20 14.54 19.26 -3.75
N LEU A 21 13.49 18.44 -3.77
CA LEU A 21 13.40 17.18 -4.54
C LEU A 21 12.32 17.24 -5.64
N GLN A 22 11.91 18.42 -6.05
CA GLN A 22 10.84 18.57 -7.05
C GLN A 22 11.21 17.94 -8.40
N ALA A 23 12.46 18.15 -8.85
CA ALA A 23 12.91 17.65 -10.14
C ALA A 23 12.90 16.11 -10.18
N GLU A 24 13.38 15.48 -9.11
CA GLU A 24 13.40 14.02 -8.95
C GLU A 24 11.98 13.46 -8.91
N PHE A 25 11.09 14.10 -8.16
CA PHE A 25 9.68 13.69 -8.07
C PHE A 25 8.98 13.81 -9.42
N GLU A 26 9.14 14.91 -10.13
CA GLU A 26 8.55 15.09 -11.45
C GLU A 26 9.14 14.14 -12.50
N ALA A 27 10.44 13.85 -12.42
CA ALA A 27 11.09 12.86 -13.27
C ALA A 27 10.52 11.47 -13.02
N LEU A 28 10.32 11.10 -11.75
CA LEU A 28 9.73 9.82 -11.37
C LEU A 28 8.33 9.61 -11.98
N LEU A 29 7.47 10.63 -11.89
CA LEU A 29 6.11 10.57 -12.46
C LEU A 29 6.09 10.42 -14.00
N ARG A 30 7.18 10.81 -14.67
CA ARG A 30 7.32 10.78 -16.14
C ARG A 30 8.21 9.66 -16.64
N THR A 31 8.78 8.83 -15.75
CA THR A 31 9.68 7.75 -16.14
C THR A 31 8.97 6.77 -17.08
N PRO A 32 9.46 6.58 -18.31
CA PRO A 32 8.87 5.61 -19.22
C PRO A 32 8.91 4.20 -18.63
N ASP A 33 7.89 3.41 -18.92
CA ASP A 33 7.75 2.01 -18.51
C ASP A 33 7.75 1.76 -16.99
N GLN A 34 7.77 2.82 -16.17
CA GLN A 34 7.55 2.68 -14.72
C GLN A 34 6.16 2.07 -14.48
N LEU A 35 6.09 1.08 -13.59
CA LEU A 35 4.81 0.46 -13.27
C LEU A 35 3.99 1.32 -12.33
N HIS A 36 2.83 1.73 -12.79
CA HIS A 36 1.83 2.48 -12.03
C HIS A 36 0.53 1.71 -11.89
N ILE A 37 -0.21 2.03 -10.84
CA ILE A 37 -1.63 1.68 -10.67
C ILE A 37 -2.43 2.97 -10.69
N LYS A 38 -3.35 3.10 -11.66
CA LYS A 38 -4.24 4.24 -11.80
C LYS A 38 -5.64 3.88 -11.31
N SER A 39 -6.21 4.69 -10.44
CA SER A 39 -7.58 4.51 -9.91
C SER A 39 -8.65 5.25 -10.70
N GLY A 40 -8.28 5.93 -11.79
CA GLY A 40 -9.18 6.84 -12.51
C GLY A 40 -9.47 8.17 -11.80
N ARG A 41 -8.92 8.41 -10.62
CA ARG A 41 -9.06 9.69 -9.89
C ARG A 41 -7.93 10.64 -10.31
N GLU A 42 -8.31 11.86 -10.66
CA GLU A 42 -7.35 12.89 -11.02
C GLU A 42 -6.40 13.23 -9.84
N GLY A 43 -5.14 13.45 -10.15
CA GLY A 43 -4.13 13.81 -9.15
C GLY A 43 -3.72 12.69 -8.21
N ARG A 44 -4.10 11.43 -8.51
CA ARG A 44 -3.70 10.24 -7.77
C ARG A 44 -2.90 9.30 -8.64
N ASP A 45 -1.89 8.71 -8.02
CA ASP A 45 -0.99 7.78 -8.67
C ASP A 45 -0.36 6.82 -7.66
N LYS A 46 -0.18 5.58 -8.02
CA LYS A 46 0.57 4.62 -7.22
C LYS A 46 1.68 4.02 -8.06
N ILE A 47 2.91 4.20 -7.64
CA ILE A 47 4.11 3.75 -8.33
C ILE A 47 4.70 2.57 -7.56
N LEU A 48 5.02 1.48 -8.26
CA LEU A 48 5.58 0.27 -7.66
C LEU A 48 7.07 0.16 -7.90
N PHE A 49 7.81 -0.32 -6.89
CA PHE A 49 9.26 -0.51 -6.94
C PHE A 49 9.68 -1.87 -6.43
N ARG A 50 10.75 -2.41 -7.00
CA ARG A 50 11.52 -3.47 -6.38
C ARG A 50 12.34 -2.90 -5.24
N VAL A 51 12.37 -3.61 -4.12
CA VAL A 51 13.23 -3.30 -2.98
C VAL A 51 14.16 -4.48 -2.71
N PRO A 52 15.34 -4.25 -2.10
CA PRO A 52 16.23 -5.32 -1.64
C PRO A 52 15.54 -6.27 -0.67
N GLU A 53 16.05 -7.49 -0.51
CA GLU A 53 15.50 -8.48 0.42
C GLU A 53 15.61 -8.03 1.89
N ASP A 54 16.64 -7.27 2.20
CA ASP A 54 16.90 -6.68 3.53
C ASP A 54 16.22 -5.33 3.75
N PHE A 55 15.32 -4.92 2.86
CA PHE A 55 14.61 -3.64 3.00
C PHE A 55 13.72 -3.64 4.25
N ALA A 56 14.04 -2.75 5.20
CA ALA A 56 13.44 -2.73 6.53
C ALA A 56 12.68 -1.45 6.88
N LEU A 57 12.44 -0.55 5.90
CA LEU A 57 11.72 0.69 6.17
C LEU A 57 10.23 0.44 6.32
N ALA A 58 9.65 0.95 7.41
CA ALA A 58 8.22 0.84 7.66
C ALA A 58 7.42 1.80 6.78
N THR A 59 6.15 1.49 6.59
CA THR A 59 5.19 2.37 5.92
C THR A 59 5.08 3.71 6.63
N ILE A 60 5.03 4.78 5.82
CA ILE A 60 4.81 6.15 6.27
C ILE A 60 3.58 6.70 5.55
N ASN A 61 2.56 7.06 6.33
CA ASN A 61 1.38 7.73 5.80
C ASN A 61 1.49 9.24 6.04
N ARG A 62 1.50 10.01 4.95
CA ARG A 62 1.51 11.47 4.91
C ARG A 62 0.42 11.99 3.95
N SER A 63 -0.59 11.18 3.65
CA SER A 63 -1.62 11.53 2.68
C SER A 63 -2.37 12.79 3.03
N VAL A 64 -2.71 12.98 4.30
CA VAL A 64 -3.43 14.16 4.77
C VAL A 64 -2.54 15.41 4.79
N SER A 65 -1.36 15.32 5.40
CA SER A 65 -0.47 16.48 5.58
C SER A 65 0.35 16.82 4.33
N LYS A 66 0.81 15.81 3.60
CA LYS A 66 1.76 15.97 2.50
C LYS A 66 1.31 15.40 1.16
N GLY A 67 0.18 14.71 1.12
CA GLY A 67 -0.43 14.21 -0.10
C GLY A 67 0.19 12.91 -0.64
N PHE A 68 0.94 12.15 0.17
CA PHE A 68 1.52 10.89 -0.25
C PHE A 68 1.68 9.86 0.87
N GLU A 69 1.85 8.61 0.49
CA GLU A 69 2.26 7.49 1.35
C GLU A 69 3.44 6.73 0.75
N LEU A 70 4.29 6.23 1.62
CA LEU A 70 5.34 5.26 1.30
C LEU A 70 4.97 3.94 1.96
N ARG A 71 4.67 2.91 1.17
CA ARG A 71 4.02 1.68 1.66
C ARG A 71 4.89 0.46 1.42
N PHE A 72 5.17 -0.29 2.48
CA PHE A 72 5.88 -1.57 2.39
C PHE A 72 5.40 -2.55 3.46
N ALA A 73 5.71 -2.27 4.74
CA ALA A 73 5.34 -3.11 5.86
C ALA A 73 5.01 -2.24 7.08
N THR A 74 4.38 -2.79 8.11
CA THR A 74 4.25 -2.12 9.40
C THR A 74 5.59 -2.16 10.15
N ARG A 75 5.70 -1.39 11.25
CA ARG A 75 6.90 -1.44 12.12
C ARG A 75 7.13 -2.82 12.74
N GLU A 76 6.08 -3.59 12.90
CA GLU A 76 6.11 -4.96 13.42
C GLU A 76 6.42 -6.00 12.32
N GLY A 77 6.66 -5.56 11.08
CA GLY A 77 7.01 -6.41 9.95
C GLY A 77 5.82 -7.07 9.24
N PHE A 78 4.57 -6.69 9.56
CA PHE A 78 3.40 -7.19 8.83
C PHE A 78 3.29 -6.54 7.45
N THR A 79 2.91 -7.34 6.46
CA THR A 79 2.63 -6.84 5.11
C THR A 79 1.42 -5.91 5.11
N ILE A 80 1.44 -4.90 4.23
CA ILE A 80 0.31 -4.00 4.01
C ILE A 80 -0.43 -4.45 2.77
N GLN A 81 -1.75 -4.49 2.87
CA GLN A 81 -2.61 -4.81 1.74
C GLN A 81 -2.74 -3.61 0.81
N ASP A 82 -2.67 -3.87 -0.48
CA ASP A 82 -2.94 -2.90 -1.53
C ASP A 82 -4.03 -3.40 -2.48
N VAL A 83 -4.78 -2.44 -3.06
CA VAL A 83 -5.77 -2.75 -4.09
C VAL A 83 -5.06 -2.81 -5.43
N LEU A 84 -5.26 -3.92 -6.16
CA LEU A 84 -4.64 -4.17 -7.45
C LEU A 84 -5.69 -4.21 -8.57
N PRO A 85 -5.33 -3.86 -9.82
CA PRO A 85 -6.16 -4.13 -10.98
C PRO A 85 -6.50 -5.62 -11.11
N PRO A 86 -7.72 -5.97 -11.54
CA PRO A 86 -8.79 -5.11 -12.07
C PRO A 86 -9.85 -4.68 -11.04
N SER A 87 -9.54 -4.60 -9.75
CA SER A 87 -10.51 -4.19 -8.72
C SER A 87 -11.22 -2.90 -9.09
N ILE A 88 -12.47 -2.74 -8.66
CA ILE A 88 -13.26 -1.54 -8.90
C ILE A 88 -13.05 -0.55 -7.74
N HIS A 89 -12.82 0.71 -8.08
CA HIS A 89 -12.70 1.77 -7.08
C HIS A 89 -14.10 2.11 -6.51
N PRO A 90 -14.32 2.06 -5.18
CA PRO A 90 -15.66 2.17 -4.59
C PRO A 90 -16.33 3.52 -4.87
N ASP A 91 -15.59 4.63 -4.89
CA ASP A 91 -16.16 5.96 -5.07
C ASP A 91 -16.40 6.32 -6.55
N THR A 92 -15.60 5.79 -7.46
CA THR A 92 -15.69 6.16 -8.89
C THR A 92 -16.41 5.12 -9.71
N GLY A 93 -16.50 3.87 -9.24
CA GLY A 93 -17.02 2.75 -10.04
C GLY A 93 -16.11 2.36 -11.21
N LEU A 94 -14.92 2.94 -11.31
CA LEU A 94 -13.97 2.64 -12.38
C LEU A 94 -12.97 1.57 -11.93
N PRO A 95 -12.49 0.72 -12.85
CA PRO A 95 -11.46 -0.26 -12.51
C PRO A 95 -10.13 0.44 -12.26
N TYR A 96 -9.35 -0.11 -11.31
CA TYR A 96 -7.93 0.15 -11.27
C TYR A 96 -7.28 -0.43 -12.52
N VAL A 97 -6.31 0.27 -13.10
CA VAL A 97 -5.61 -0.17 -14.30
C VAL A 97 -4.10 -0.09 -14.14
N TRP A 98 -3.40 -1.04 -14.76
CA TRP A 98 -1.95 -0.99 -14.88
C TRP A 98 -1.55 0.01 -15.96
N GLN A 99 -0.53 0.80 -15.67
CA GLN A 99 0.21 1.58 -16.66
C GLN A 99 1.68 1.19 -16.56
N GLY A 100 2.32 0.85 -17.67
CA GLY A 100 3.66 0.25 -17.69
C GLY A 100 3.59 -1.29 -17.67
N SER A 101 4.75 -1.93 -17.49
CA SER A 101 4.88 -3.39 -17.50
C SER A 101 5.28 -3.94 -16.14
N ILE A 102 4.59 -4.99 -15.68
CA ILE A 102 4.93 -5.73 -14.45
C ILE A 102 6.35 -6.34 -14.55
N GLU A 103 6.79 -6.68 -15.73
CA GLU A 103 8.13 -7.24 -15.97
C GLU A 103 9.24 -6.20 -15.76
N ASN A 104 8.89 -4.91 -15.88
CA ASN A 104 9.82 -3.79 -15.82
C ASN A 104 9.72 -2.99 -14.53
N ILE A 105 9.30 -3.60 -13.41
CA ILE A 105 9.27 -2.89 -12.11
C ILE A 105 10.68 -2.41 -11.79
N GLN A 106 10.85 -1.08 -11.75
CA GLN A 106 12.14 -0.45 -11.49
C GLN A 106 12.57 -0.60 -10.02
N PRO A 107 13.87 -0.61 -9.73
CA PRO A 107 14.33 -0.54 -8.35
C PRO A 107 13.91 0.79 -7.71
N LEU A 108 13.73 0.78 -6.38
CA LEU A 108 13.46 2.00 -5.62
C LEU A 108 14.61 3.01 -5.82
N PRO A 109 14.35 4.24 -6.30
CA PRO A 109 15.38 5.24 -6.50
C PRO A 109 16.10 5.57 -5.17
N GLN A 110 17.42 5.79 -5.24
CA GLN A 110 18.22 6.04 -4.06
C GLN A 110 17.74 7.27 -3.28
N TRP A 111 17.42 8.38 -3.95
CA TRP A 111 16.92 9.59 -3.32
C TRP A 111 15.61 9.35 -2.54
N LEU A 112 14.71 8.49 -3.08
CA LEU A 112 13.46 8.15 -2.44
C LEU A 112 13.68 7.24 -1.22
N HIS A 113 14.63 6.30 -1.32
CA HIS A 113 15.05 5.46 -0.20
C HIS A 113 15.63 6.32 0.95
N GLU A 114 16.53 7.27 0.64
CA GLU A 114 17.15 8.16 1.61
C GLU A 114 16.10 9.04 2.31
N MET A 115 15.20 9.64 1.53
CA MET A 115 14.09 10.41 2.08
C MET A 115 13.20 9.55 2.98
N TRP A 116 12.86 8.34 2.55
CA TRP A 116 12.08 7.40 3.36
C TRP A 116 12.78 7.06 4.68
N ALA A 117 14.09 6.80 4.63
CA ALA A 117 14.89 6.53 5.83
C ALA A 117 14.91 7.70 6.81
N VAL A 118 15.02 8.94 6.31
CA VAL A 118 14.95 10.15 7.14
C VAL A 118 13.57 10.29 7.80
N LEU A 119 12.50 10.14 7.03
CA LEU A 119 11.12 10.21 7.54
C LEU A 119 10.82 9.12 8.56
N SER A 120 11.38 7.90 8.38
CA SER A 120 11.22 6.80 9.32
C SER A 120 11.87 7.07 10.67
N LYS A 121 13.00 7.79 10.70
CA LYS A 121 13.71 8.18 11.93
C LYS A 121 13.03 9.32 12.68
N GLY A 122 12.34 10.20 11.98
CA GLY A 122 11.70 11.40 12.51
C GLY A 122 10.49 11.16 13.42
N GLY A 123 10.14 9.92 13.68
CA GLY A 123 9.08 9.50 14.61
C GLY A 123 7.74 10.15 14.30
N ASP A 124 6.90 9.44 13.57
CA ASP A 124 5.57 9.89 13.21
C ASP A 124 4.65 10.04 14.41
N ARG A 125 4.60 11.25 14.98
CA ARG A 125 3.58 11.60 15.99
C ARG A 125 2.24 12.03 15.38
N GLU A 126 2.11 12.08 14.06
CA GLU A 126 0.88 12.57 13.41
C GLU A 126 -0.23 11.50 13.26
N HIS A 127 0.05 10.25 13.53
CA HIS A 127 -1.02 9.27 13.66
C HIS A 127 -1.47 9.17 15.11
N GLY A 128 -2.23 10.16 15.54
CA GLY A 128 -3.17 10.04 16.66
C GLY A 128 -4.34 9.09 16.33
N GLY A 129 -4.09 8.01 15.62
CA GLY A 129 -4.90 6.82 15.74
C GLY A 129 -4.67 6.32 17.15
N GLN A 130 -5.65 6.56 18.04
CA GLN A 130 -5.68 5.84 19.32
C GLN A 130 -5.34 4.38 19.02
N PRO A 131 -4.44 3.74 19.78
CA PRO A 131 -4.29 2.30 19.65
C PRO A 131 -5.70 1.77 19.87
N GLN A 132 -6.35 1.34 18.77
CA GLN A 132 -7.54 0.52 18.93
C GLN A 132 -7.06 -0.57 19.89
N LYS A 133 -7.58 -0.53 21.11
CA LYS A 133 -7.43 -1.63 22.05
C LYS A 133 -7.76 -2.86 21.21
N ARG A 134 -6.73 -3.62 20.85
CA ARG A 134 -6.94 -4.93 20.24
C ARG A 134 -7.93 -5.59 21.16
N ALA A 135 -9.19 -5.70 20.70
CA ALA A 135 -10.07 -6.66 21.28
C ALA A 135 -9.23 -7.92 21.36
N SER A 136 -9.03 -8.47 22.53
CA SER A 136 -8.25 -9.68 22.71
C SER A 136 -8.81 -10.66 21.70
N MET A 137 -8.05 -10.89 20.61
CA MET A 137 -8.46 -11.87 19.63
C MET A 137 -8.56 -13.15 20.42
N ALA A 138 -9.79 -13.62 20.59
CA ALA A 138 -10.02 -14.95 21.10
C ALA A 138 -9.05 -15.82 20.30
N ARG A 139 -8.15 -16.54 20.98
CA ARG A 139 -7.27 -17.51 20.35
C ARG A 139 -8.21 -18.49 19.65
N PHE A 140 -8.31 -18.33 18.34
CA PHE A 140 -8.98 -19.36 17.54
C PHE A 140 -8.17 -20.63 17.77
N THR A 141 -8.79 -21.59 18.44
CA THR A 141 -8.28 -22.96 18.46
C THR A 141 -8.07 -23.37 17.01
N LYS A 142 -6.94 -24.00 16.75
CA LYS A 142 -6.52 -24.47 15.43
C LYS A 142 -7.75 -25.04 14.71
N LEU A 143 -8.22 -24.34 13.69
CA LEU A 143 -9.33 -24.80 12.87
C LEU A 143 -8.87 -26.10 12.20
N ASP A 144 -9.68 -27.15 12.34
CA ASP A 144 -9.49 -28.37 11.60
C ASP A 144 -9.61 -28.08 10.10
N GLU A 145 -8.65 -28.56 9.29
CA GLU A 145 -8.63 -28.33 7.85
C GLU A 145 -9.93 -28.77 7.16
N GLU A 146 -10.57 -29.84 7.67
CA GLU A 146 -11.85 -30.32 7.16
C GLU A 146 -12.98 -29.33 7.44
N MET A 147 -13.03 -28.76 8.64
CA MET A 147 -14.02 -27.76 9.02
C MET A 147 -13.84 -26.49 8.20
N LEU A 148 -12.60 -26.07 7.96
CA LEU A 148 -12.27 -24.95 7.11
C LEU A 148 -12.71 -25.18 5.67
N ALA A 149 -12.36 -26.34 5.10
CA ALA A 149 -12.76 -26.69 3.74
C ALA A 149 -14.29 -26.78 3.59
N HIS A 150 -14.99 -27.23 4.65
CA HIS A 150 -16.45 -27.27 4.67
C HIS A 150 -17.07 -25.85 4.74
N ALA A 151 -16.49 -24.96 5.53
CA ALA A 151 -16.93 -23.57 5.62
C ALA A 151 -16.72 -22.83 4.28
N LEU A 152 -15.54 -22.97 3.67
CA LEU A 152 -15.20 -22.33 2.40
C LEU A 152 -16.11 -22.75 1.25
N ARG A 153 -16.56 -24.02 1.22
CA ARG A 153 -17.51 -24.51 0.18
C ARG A 153 -18.90 -23.88 0.27
N ARG A 154 -19.26 -23.29 1.38
CA ARG A 154 -20.57 -22.64 1.59
C ARG A 154 -20.59 -21.16 1.25
N ILE A 155 -19.46 -20.59 0.93
CA ILE A 155 -19.36 -19.17 0.61
C ILE A 155 -19.60 -19.02 -0.90
N PRO A 156 -20.59 -18.21 -1.31
CA PRO A 156 -20.81 -17.90 -2.71
C PRO A 156 -19.53 -17.30 -3.32
N SER A 157 -19.07 -17.86 -4.43
CA SER A 157 -17.85 -17.40 -5.12
C SER A 157 -17.99 -16.02 -5.76
N GLU A 158 -19.17 -15.46 -5.73
CA GLU A 158 -19.57 -14.23 -6.43
C GLU A 158 -19.42 -12.99 -5.52
N GLU A 159 -19.32 -13.17 -4.19
CA GLU A 159 -19.21 -12.07 -3.23
C GLU A 159 -17.72 -11.80 -2.89
N TYR A 160 -17.13 -10.87 -3.65
CA TYR A 160 -15.72 -10.48 -3.50
C TYR A 160 -15.35 -10.01 -2.08
N ASP A 161 -16.23 -9.24 -1.42
CA ASP A 161 -15.96 -8.70 -0.08
C ASP A 161 -15.92 -9.80 0.98
N ASP A 162 -16.71 -10.84 0.82
CA ASP A 162 -16.71 -11.99 1.72
C ASP A 162 -15.41 -12.79 1.58
N TRP A 163 -14.89 -12.96 0.36
CA TRP A 163 -13.60 -13.60 0.13
C TRP A 163 -12.44 -12.83 0.76
N ILE A 164 -12.44 -11.51 0.69
CA ILE A 164 -11.44 -10.68 1.36
C ILE A 164 -11.50 -10.85 2.88
N ARG A 165 -12.70 -10.78 3.47
CA ARG A 165 -12.89 -10.96 4.92
C ARG A 165 -12.43 -12.33 5.39
N ILE A 166 -12.73 -13.37 4.63
CA ILE A 166 -12.33 -14.74 4.92
C ILE A 166 -10.82 -14.93 4.78
N GLY A 167 -10.22 -14.43 3.71
CA GLY A 167 -8.78 -14.45 3.52
C GLY A 167 -8.02 -13.77 4.66
N LEU A 168 -8.53 -12.62 5.15
CA LEU A 168 -7.97 -11.93 6.30
C LEU A 168 -8.16 -12.72 7.60
N ALA A 169 -9.32 -13.35 7.80
CA ALA A 169 -9.58 -14.17 8.97
C ALA A 169 -8.66 -15.39 9.01
N LEU A 170 -8.47 -16.08 7.88
CA LEU A 170 -7.58 -17.23 7.74
C LEU A 170 -6.12 -16.87 7.99
N LYS A 171 -5.64 -15.79 7.37
CA LYS A 171 -4.26 -15.30 7.57
C LYS A 171 -3.94 -15.01 9.04
N ASN A 172 -4.93 -14.59 9.81
CA ASN A 172 -4.76 -14.27 11.23
C ASN A 172 -4.94 -15.49 12.15
N SER A 173 -5.33 -16.64 11.59
CA SER A 173 -5.60 -17.89 12.34
C SER A 173 -4.50 -18.94 12.14
N LEU A 174 -3.63 -18.75 11.15
CA LEU A 174 -2.47 -19.59 10.86
C LEU A 174 -1.19 -19.00 11.44
#